data_3361df2680d0d36a6d3b380eb83744c2
#
_entry.id   3361df2680d0d36a6d3b380eb83744c2
#
_cell.length_a   1.000
_cell.length_b   1.000
_cell.length_c   1.000
_cell.angle_alpha   90.00
_cell.angle_beta   90.00
_cell.angle_gamma   90.00
#
_symmetry.space_group_name_H-M   'P 1'
#
loop_
_entity.id
_entity.type
_entity.pdbx_description
1 polymer ?
#
loop_
_entity_poly.entity_id
_entity_poly.type
_entity_poly.pdbx_seq_one_letter_code
_entity_poly.pdbx_strand_id
1 'polypeptide(L)'
;AYTGLMEDKEVTWMPAYGPEQRGGTANVTVIVSDNRISSPILSKYDVAVVLNQPSLDKFEPKVKEGGILIYDGNGIINPPKRKDIQVYRIDAMKKAIELKNAKVFNMIVLGGMLKVCPIVSVQGLEKALFKSLPERHHHLIPLNMKAVNVGLESIEQQ
;
A
#
# COMPACT_ATOMS: atom_id res chain seq x y z
N ALA A 1 2.55 -7.60 -5.26
CA ALA A 1 3.12 -8.18 -6.48
C ALA A 1 3.21 -9.70 -6.38
N TYR A 2 4.01 -10.27 -5.47
CA TYR A 2 4.14 -11.73 -5.32
C TYR A 2 2.81 -12.45 -5.10
N THR A 3 1.91 -11.87 -4.32
CA THR A 3 0.58 -12.44 -4.08
C THR A 3 -0.22 -12.54 -5.38
N GLY A 4 -0.21 -11.49 -6.20
CA GLY A 4 -0.87 -11.51 -7.50
C GLY A 4 -0.33 -12.61 -8.42
N LEU A 5 1.00 -12.79 -8.46
CA LEU A 5 1.61 -13.90 -9.22
C LEU A 5 1.19 -15.27 -8.72
N MET A 6 1.02 -15.44 -7.41
CA MET A 6 0.56 -16.72 -6.83
C MET A 6 -0.94 -16.98 -7.03
N GLU A 7 -1.70 -15.95 -7.41
CA GLU A 7 -3.11 -16.01 -7.77
C GLU A 7 -3.32 -15.97 -9.30
N ASP A 8 -2.28 -16.36 -10.05
CA ASP A 8 -2.28 -16.45 -11.52
C ASP A 8 -2.65 -15.14 -12.23
N LYS A 9 -2.34 -13.99 -11.60
CA LYS A 9 -2.56 -12.66 -12.20
C LYS A 9 -1.32 -12.15 -12.93
N GLU A 10 -1.54 -11.35 -13.94
CA GLU A 10 -0.49 -10.54 -14.55
C GLU A 10 -0.04 -9.45 -13.58
N VAL A 11 1.28 -9.30 -13.40
CA VAL A 11 1.84 -8.34 -12.44
C VAL A 11 3.03 -7.60 -13.03
N THR A 12 3.05 -6.28 -12.84
CA THR A 12 4.28 -5.48 -13.00
C THR A 12 4.63 -4.78 -11.70
N TRP A 13 5.92 -4.58 -11.47
CA TRP A 13 6.45 -3.88 -10.32
C TRP A 13 7.57 -2.95 -10.77
N MET A 14 7.37 -1.65 -10.59
CA MET A 14 8.28 -0.61 -11.05
C MET A 14 8.59 0.38 -9.92
N PRO A 15 9.70 0.19 -9.19
CA PRO A 15 10.15 1.15 -8.20
C PRO A 15 10.77 2.37 -8.89
N ALA A 16 10.57 3.55 -8.27
CA ALA A 16 11.21 4.79 -8.66
C ALA A 16 11.77 5.48 -7.42
N TYR A 17 13.07 5.66 -7.41
CA TYR A 17 13.81 6.37 -6.36
C TYR A 17 14.92 7.20 -6.98
N GLY A 18 15.25 8.32 -6.32
CA GLY A 18 16.31 9.21 -6.78
C GLY A 18 17.71 8.68 -6.42
N PRO A 19 18.77 9.36 -6.90
CA PRO A 19 20.16 9.03 -6.59
C PRO A 19 20.53 9.34 -5.13
N GLU A 20 19.65 9.99 -4.37
CA GLU A 20 19.89 10.36 -2.98
C GLU A 20 19.98 9.11 -2.11
N GLN A 21 21.08 8.95 -1.38
CA GLN A 21 21.30 7.82 -0.47
C GLN A 21 20.37 7.85 0.76
N ARG A 22 19.86 9.03 1.13
CA ARG A 22 18.98 9.23 2.29
C ARG A 22 18.10 10.47 2.13
N GLY A 23 16.81 10.36 2.49
CA GLY A 23 15.89 11.51 2.44
C GLY A 23 15.31 11.83 1.07
N GLY A 24 15.67 11.06 0.02
CA GLY A 24 15.11 11.21 -1.31
C GLY A 24 13.66 10.70 -1.42
N THR A 25 13.00 11.08 -2.51
CA THR A 25 11.66 10.58 -2.83
C THR A 25 11.73 9.13 -3.32
N ALA A 26 10.87 8.26 -2.76
CA ALA A 26 10.73 6.89 -3.21
C ALA A 26 9.24 6.59 -3.45
N ASN A 27 8.95 5.95 -4.56
CA ASN A 27 7.63 5.43 -4.83
C ASN A 27 7.73 4.12 -5.62
N VAL A 28 6.65 3.36 -5.65
CA VAL A 28 6.54 2.14 -6.44
C VAL A 28 5.18 2.11 -7.13
N THR A 29 5.18 1.73 -8.41
CA THR A 29 3.97 1.41 -9.14
C THR A 29 3.85 -0.11 -9.24
N VAL A 30 2.71 -0.64 -8.84
CA VAL A 30 2.36 -2.06 -8.95
C VAL A 30 1.08 -2.16 -9.76
N ILE A 31 1.10 -2.95 -10.82
CA ILE A 31 -0.10 -3.29 -11.59
C ILE A 31 -0.38 -4.77 -11.32
N VAL A 32 -1.63 -5.08 -11.00
CA VAL A 32 -2.14 -6.43 -10.87
C VAL A 32 -3.39 -6.52 -11.72
N SER A 33 -3.45 -7.48 -12.64
CA SER A 33 -4.53 -7.56 -13.64
C SER A 33 -4.84 -9.00 -13.97
N ASP A 34 -6.10 -9.28 -14.30
CA ASP A 34 -6.51 -10.57 -14.88
C ASP A 34 -6.21 -10.62 -16.40
N ASN A 35 -5.88 -9.47 -16.99
CA ASN A 35 -5.55 -9.33 -18.40
C ASN A 35 -4.09 -8.95 -18.59
N ARG A 36 -3.56 -9.26 -19.79
CA ARG A 36 -2.19 -8.93 -20.15
C ARG A 36 -1.89 -7.43 -20.00
N ILE A 37 -0.77 -7.11 -19.34
CA ILE A 37 -0.32 -5.74 -19.09
C ILE A 37 0.58 -5.31 -20.27
N SER A 38 0.13 -4.29 -21.01
CA SER A 38 0.87 -3.77 -22.18
C SER A 38 1.97 -2.77 -21.81
N SER A 39 1.87 -2.10 -20.65
CA SER A 39 2.87 -1.13 -20.19
C SER A 39 2.89 -1.02 -18.67
N PRO A 40 4.07 -0.98 -18.03
CA PRO A 40 4.19 -0.69 -16.60
C PRO A 40 4.09 0.80 -16.28
N ILE A 41 4.10 1.68 -17.29
CA ILE A 41 4.08 3.12 -17.11
C ILE A 41 2.65 3.62 -17.10
N LEU A 42 2.25 4.25 -15.97
CA LEU A 42 0.93 4.81 -15.79
C LEU A 42 1.01 6.33 -15.61
N SER A 43 0.12 7.04 -16.27
CA SER A 43 -0.10 8.48 -16.07
C SER A 43 -1.10 8.77 -14.93
N LYS A 44 -2.05 7.85 -14.71
CA LYS A 44 -3.06 7.93 -13.65
C LYS A 44 -3.19 6.58 -12.95
N TYR A 45 -3.61 6.61 -11.69
CA TYR A 45 -3.68 5.46 -10.80
C TYR A 45 -5.11 5.17 -10.35
N ASP A 46 -5.47 3.91 -10.27
CA ASP A 46 -6.74 3.47 -9.69
C ASP A 46 -6.72 3.64 -8.17
N VAL A 47 -5.54 3.35 -7.56
CA VAL A 47 -5.29 3.50 -6.12
C VAL A 47 -3.96 4.21 -5.91
N ALA A 48 -3.94 5.24 -5.07
CA ALA A 48 -2.71 5.86 -4.57
C ALA A 48 -2.64 5.72 -3.04
N VAL A 49 -1.51 5.26 -2.53
CA VAL A 49 -1.20 5.22 -1.10
C VAL A 49 -0.10 6.22 -0.83
N VAL A 50 -0.37 7.22 0.00
CA VAL A 50 0.55 8.31 0.29
C VAL A 50 0.81 8.42 1.79
N LEU A 51 2.09 8.55 2.17
CA LEU A 51 2.54 8.44 3.55
C LEU A 51 3.12 9.75 4.10
N ASN A 52 3.16 10.79 3.27
CA ASN A 52 3.62 12.13 3.67
C ASN A 52 3.03 13.21 2.74
N GLN A 53 3.10 14.47 3.17
CA GLN A 53 2.54 15.59 2.42
C GLN A 53 3.10 15.74 1.01
N PRO A 54 4.42 15.68 0.75
CA PRO A 54 4.95 15.79 -0.61
C PRO A 54 4.43 14.70 -1.55
N SER A 55 4.20 13.48 -1.03
CA SER A 55 3.59 12.41 -1.82
C SER A 55 2.11 12.69 -2.10
N LEU A 56 1.37 13.22 -1.14
CA LEU A 56 -0.02 13.63 -1.36
C LEU A 56 -0.11 14.67 -2.46
N ASP A 57 0.65 15.75 -2.36
CA ASP A 57 0.65 16.85 -3.33
C ASP A 57 1.03 16.39 -4.74
N LYS A 58 1.92 15.39 -4.85
CA LYS A 58 2.38 14.82 -6.11
C LYS A 58 1.38 13.85 -6.74
N PHE A 59 0.73 12.99 -5.92
CA PHE A 59 -0.03 11.85 -6.43
C PHE A 59 -1.55 12.03 -6.38
N GLU A 60 -2.10 12.87 -5.51
CA GLU A 60 -3.54 13.17 -5.50
C GLU A 60 -4.06 13.60 -6.88
N PRO A 61 -3.39 14.52 -7.65
CA PRO A 61 -3.85 14.90 -8.98
C PRO A 61 -3.83 13.78 -10.02
N LYS A 62 -3.10 12.70 -9.74
CA LYS A 62 -2.91 11.56 -10.64
C LYS A 62 -3.84 10.39 -10.34
N VAL A 63 -4.66 10.47 -9.31
CA VAL A 63 -5.71 9.47 -9.07
C VAL A 63 -6.79 9.65 -10.13
N LYS A 64 -7.27 8.56 -10.71
CA LYS A 64 -8.40 8.57 -11.66
C LYS A 64 -9.65 9.12 -10.98
N GLU A 65 -10.57 9.69 -11.73
CA GLU A 65 -11.91 10.01 -11.24
C GLU A 65 -12.59 8.74 -10.73
N GLY A 66 -13.22 8.81 -9.55
CA GLY A 66 -13.77 7.64 -8.86
C GLY A 66 -12.72 6.70 -8.24
N GLY A 67 -11.43 6.96 -8.44
CA GLY A 67 -10.34 6.18 -7.87
C GLY A 67 -10.17 6.38 -6.36
N ILE A 68 -9.21 5.68 -5.77
CA ILE A 68 -9.01 5.60 -4.33
C ILE A 68 -7.71 6.30 -3.94
N LEU A 69 -7.77 7.15 -2.92
CA LEU A 69 -6.61 7.74 -2.25
C LEU A 69 -6.60 7.29 -0.79
N ILE A 70 -5.51 6.64 -0.37
CA ILE A 70 -5.29 6.22 1.02
C ILE A 70 -4.12 7.03 1.57
N TYR A 71 -4.27 7.61 2.76
CA TYR A 71 -3.20 8.36 3.41
C TYR A 71 -3.01 7.99 4.88
N ASP A 72 -1.76 8.08 5.37
CA ASP A 72 -1.48 7.95 6.80
C ASP A 72 -1.71 9.29 7.51
N GLY A 73 -2.58 9.30 8.53
CA GLY A 73 -2.97 10.51 9.23
C GLY A 73 -1.82 11.25 9.92
N ASN A 74 -0.74 10.55 10.28
CA ASN A 74 0.42 11.18 10.93
C ASN A 74 1.36 11.89 9.94
N GLY A 75 1.34 11.52 8.66
CA GLY A 75 2.23 12.06 7.64
C GLY A 75 1.66 13.22 6.85
N ILE A 76 0.40 13.58 7.07
CA ILE A 76 -0.36 14.56 6.28
C ILE A 76 -0.73 15.76 7.15
N ILE A 77 -0.35 16.95 6.71
CA ILE A 77 -0.63 18.23 7.39
C ILE A 77 -1.91 18.84 6.82
N ASN A 78 -2.02 18.88 5.48
CA ASN A 78 -3.18 19.39 4.78
C ASN A 78 -3.94 18.22 4.16
N PRO A 79 -5.24 18.04 4.47
CA PRO A 79 -6.02 16.92 3.97
C PRO A 79 -6.17 16.97 2.44
N PRO A 80 -6.51 15.84 1.80
CA PRO A 80 -6.84 15.77 0.38
C PRO A 80 -7.93 16.78 0.00
N LYS A 81 -7.84 17.35 -1.21
CA LYS A 81 -8.73 18.43 -1.69
C LYS A 81 -9.75 17.94 -2.69
N ARG A 82 -9.44 16.86 -3.43
CA ARG A 82 -10.31 16.35 -4.49
C ARG A 82 -11.60 15.74 -3.90
N LYS A 83 -12.72 15.98 -4.60
CA LYS A 83 -14.07 15.50 -4.24
C LYS A 83 -14.60 14.42 -5.17
N ASP A 84 -13.92 14.19 -6.28
CA ASP A 84 -14.26 13.22 -7.33
C ASP A 84 -13.55 11.88 -7.15
N ILE A 85 -12.89 11.65 -6.01
CA ILE A 85 -12.20 10.42 -5.63
C ILE A 85 -12.66 9.94 -4.26
N GLN A 86 -12.46 8.66 -3.98
CA GLN A 86 -12.72 8.08 -2.66
C GLN A 86 -11.48 8.27 -1.78
N VAL A 87 -11.64 8.95 -0.67
CA VAL A 87 -10.54 9.25 0.26
C VAL A 87 -10.67 8.40 1.51
N TYR A 88 -9.57 7.73 1.89
CA TYR A 88 -9.49 6.92 3.10
C TYR A 88 -8.29 7.35 3.94
N ARG A 89 -8.49 7.37 5.24
CA ARG A 89 -7.46 7.64 6.24
C ARG A 89 -7.15 6.37 7.02
N ILE A 90 -5.87 6.18 7.32
CA ILE A 90 -5.40 5.16 8.24
C ILE A 90 -4.36 5.77 9.17
N ASP A 91 -4.45 5.51 10.48
CA ASP A 91 -3.46 5.95 11.45
C ASP A 91 -2.45 4.83 11.73
N ALA A 92 -1.79 4.39 10.66
CA ALA A 92 -0.95 3.19 10.66
C ALA A 92 0.26 3.30 11.59
N MET A 93 0.90 4.47 11.69
CA MET A 93 2.02 4.68 12.61
C MET A 93 1.58 4.53 14.07
N LYS A 94 0.44 5.11 14.44
CA LYS A 94 -0.14 4.96 15.78
C LYS A 94 -0.40 3.49 16.10
N LYS A 95 -1.01 2.76 15.17
CA LYS A 95 -1.30 1.32 15.31
C LYS A 95 -0.03 0.47 15.39
N ALA A 96 1.01 0.80 14.65
CA ALA A 96 2.31 0.11 14.74
C ALA A 96 2.97 0.30 16.12
N ILE A 97 2.83 1.49 16.72
CA ILE A 97 3.31 1.77 18.09
C ILE A 97 2.50 0.96 19.12
N GLU A 98 1.17 0.87 18.97
CA GLU A 98 0.30 0.04 19.82
C GLU A 98 0.70 -1.45 19.75
N LEU A 99 1.11 -1.94 18.58
CA LEU A 99 1.70 -3.28 18.40
C LEU A 99 3.15 -3.41 18.90
N LYS A 100 3.72 -2.36 19.50
CA LYS A 100 5.11 -2.28 20.00
C LYS A 100 6.16 -2.61 18.93
N ASN A 101 5.82 -2.40 17.66
CA ASN A 101 6.74 -2.67 16.55
C ASN A 101 6.46 -1.74 15.36
N ALA A 102 7.20 -0.62 15.29
CA ALA A 102 7.09 0.35 14.20
C ALA A 102 7.42 -0.24 12.81
N LYS A 103 8.14 -1.37 12.74
CA LYS A 103 8.53 -2.00 11.47
C LYS A 103 7.35 -2.63 10.72
N VAL A 104 6.21 -2.87 11.38
CA VAL A 104 5.02 -3.43 10.73
C VAL A 104 4.07 -2.37 10.18
N PHE A 105 4.45 -1.10 10.22
CA PHE A 105 3.69 0.03 9.67
C PHE A 105 3.19 -0.24 8.23
N ASN A 106 4.09 -0.70 7.36
CA ASN A 106 3.77 -1.01 5.97
C ASN A 106 2.72 -2.13 5.82
N MET A 107 2.70 -3.10 6.74
CA MET A 107 1.72 -4.19 6.72
C MET A 107 0.33 -3.72 7.17
N ILE A 108 0.27 -2.76 8.08
CA ILE A 108 -1.00 -2.11 8.48
C ILE A 108 -1.56 -1.31 7.30
N VAL A 109 -0.74 -0.51 6.63
CA VAL A 109 -1.13 0.23 5.42
C VAL A 109 -1.61 -0.72 4.32
N LEU A 110 -0.90 -1.82 4.09
CA LEU A 110 -1.28 -2.85 3.12
C LEU A 110 -2.65 -3.48 3.47
N GLY A 111 -2.88 -3.80 4.75
CA GLY A 111 -4.17 -4.30 5.23
C GLY A 111 -5.30 -3.32 4.95
N GLY A 112 -5.13 -2.04 5.27
CA GLY A 112 -6.09 -0.99 4.96
C GLY A 112 -6.38 -0.89 3.46
N MET A 113 -5.34 -0.94 2.62
CA MET A 113 -5.51 -0.96 1.17
C MET A 113 -6.33 -2.17 0.71
N LEU A 114 -6.03 -3.37 1.19
CA LEU A 114 -6.76 -4.59 0.81
C LEU A 114 -8.22 -4.60 1.28
N LYS A 115 -8.57 -3.85 2.34
CA LYS A 115 -9.96 -3.67 2.75
C LYS A 115 -10.79 -2.93 1.71
N VAL A 116 -10.23 -1.87 1.14
CA VAL A 116 -10.95 -0.98 0.20
C VAL A 116 -10.72 -1.35 -1.26
N CYS A 117 -9.64 -2.07 -1.53
CA CYS A 117 -9.29 -2.56 -2.86
C CYS A 117 -8.76 -4.01 -2.77
N PRO A 118 -9.63 -5.03 -2.70
CA PRO A 118 -9.27 -6.44 -2.50
C PRO A 118 -8.74 -7.08 -3.80
N ILE A 119 -7.64 -6.55 -4.33
CA ILE A 119 -7.06 -7.00 -5.61
C ILE A 119 -6.33 -8.34 -5.50
N VAL A 120 -5.98 -8.76 -4.27
CA VAL A 120 -5.44 -10.07 -3.91
C VAL A 120 -6.02 -10.52 -2.57
N SER A 121 -6.00 -11.83 -2.30
CA SER A 121 -6.52 -12.36 -1.05
C SER A 121 -5.53 -12.21 0.12
N VAL A 122 -6.06 -12.11 1.33
CA VAL A 122 -5.25 -12.07 2.56
C VAL A 122 -4.56 -13.41 2.79
N GLN A 123 -5.21 -14.53 2.44
CA GLN A 123 -4.62 -15.87 2.51
C GLN A 123 -3.48 -16.03 1.51
N GLY A 124 -3.63 -15.49 0.30
CA GLY A 124 -2.57 -15.43 -0.70
C GLY A 124 -1.38 -14.60 -0.22
N LEU A 125 -1.63 -13.50 0.47
CA LEU A 125 -0.59 -12.65 1.06
C LEU A 125 0.25 -13.42 2.09
N GLU A 126 -0.36 -14.18 2.98
CA GLU A 126 0.37 -14.99 3.96
C GLU A 126 1.29 -16.01 3.29
N LYS A 127 0.76 -16.74 2.30
CA LYS A 127 1.55 -17.70 1.49
C LYS A 127 2.71 -16.98 0.75
N ALA A 128 2.45 -15.78 0.22
CA ALA A 128 3.47 -14.99 -0.46
C ALA A 128 4.58 -14.54 0.48
N LEU A 129 4.26 -14.21 1.75
CA LEU A 129 5.26 -13.89 2.77
C LEU A 129 6.17 -15.09 3.07
N PHE A 130 5.62 -16.29 3.21
CA PHE A 130 6.42 -17.51 3.38
C PHE A 130 7.37 -17.76 2.20
N LYS A 131 6.93 -17.46 0.98
CA LYS A 131 7.76 -17.66 -0.22
C LYS A 131 8.80 -16.56 -0.44
N SER A 132 8.49 -15.32 -0.07
CA SER A 132 9.34 -14.15 -0.35
C SER A 132 10.34 -13.83 0.76
N LEU A 133 10.02 -14.17 2.02
CA LEU A 133 10.91 -13.95 3.14
C LEU A 133 11.89 -15.10 3.31
N PRO A 134 13.18 -14.82 3.60
CA PRO A 134 14.11 -15.87 4.02
C PRO A 134 13.60 -16.61 5.27
N GLU A 135 13.87 -17.91 5.38
CA GLU A 135 13.39 -18.77 6.49
C GLU A 135 13.69 -18.20 7.87
N ARG A 136 14.87 -17.58 8.05
CA ARG A 136 15.25 -16.89 9.31
C ARG A 136 14.27 -15.80 9.74
N HIS A 137 13.42 -15.30 8.86
CA HIS A 137 12.43 -14.25 9.11
C HIS A 137 10.98 -14.79 9.16
N HIS A 138 10.74 -16.08 8.96
CA HIS A 138 9.40 -16.67 9.02
C HIS A 138 8.73 -16.49 10.38
N HIS A 139 9.49 -16.42 11.47
CA HIS A 139 8.98 -16.12 12.81
C HIS A 139 8.27 -14.75 12.90
N LEU A 140 8.51 -13.84 11.93
CA LEU A 140 7.86 -12.53 11.86
C LEU A 140 6.51 -12.57 11.13
N ILE A 141 6.19 -13.64 10.41
CA ILE A 141 4.96 -13.73 9.61
C ILE A 141 3.70 -13.59 10.46
N PRO A 142 3.56 -14.23 11.63
CA PRO A 142 2.38 -14.03 12.47
C PRO A 142 2.17 -12.57 12.88
N LEU A 143 3.24 -11.85 13.20
CA LEU A 143 3.17 -10.43 13.54
C LEU A 143 2.79 -9.57 12.32
N ASN A 144 3.33 -9.89 11.14
CA ASN A 144 2.97 -9.21 9.90
C ASN A 144 1.48 -9.43 9.58
N MET A 145 0.97 -10.65 9.70
CA MET A 145 -0.45 -10.94 9.47
C MET A 145 -1.36 -10.27 10.50
N LYS A 146 -0.94 -10.20 11.77
CA LYS A 146 -1.64 -9.41 12.80
C LYS A 146 -1.73 -7.93 12.39
N ALA A 147 -0.64 -7.36 11.87
CA ALA A 147 -0.61 -5.99 11.40
C ALA A 147 -1.53 -5.77 10.18
N VAL A 148 -1.59 -6.71 9.24
CA VAL A 148 -2.56 -6.68 8.13
C VAL A 148 -3.99 -6.64 8.65
N ASN A 149 -4.34 -7.50 9.62
CA ASN A 149 -5.69 -7.53 10.21
C ASN A 149 -6.03 -6.21 10.90
N VAL A 150 -5.09 -5.62 11.65
CA VAL A 150 -5.27 -4.28 12.24
C VAL A 150 -5.54 -3.24 11.14
N GLY A 151 -4.86 -3.32 10.01
CA GLY A 151 -5.10 -2.43 8.88
C GLY A 151 -6.48 -2.60 8.25
N LEU A 152 -6.94 -3.85 8.08
CA LEU A 152 -8.30 -4.16 7.60
C LEU A 152 -9.40 -3.54 8.46
N GLU A 153 -9.16 -3.44 9.78
CA GLU A 153 -10.14 -2.97 10.77
C GLU A 153 -10.08 -1.45 11.02
N SER A 154 -8.94 -0.80 10.75
CA SER A 154 -8.68 0.58 11.17
C SER A 154 -8.68 1.62 10.06
N ILE A 155 -8.95 1.26 8.82
CA ILE A 155 -9.10 2.23 7.73
C ILE A 155 -10.50 2.85 7.73
N GLU A 156 -10.57 4.16 7.56
CA GLU A 156 -11.80 4.94 7.63
C GLU A 156 -11.97 5.80 6.37
N GLN A 157 -13.20 5.83 5.83
CA GLN A 157 -13.55 6.73 4.73
C GLN A 157 -13.74 8.15 5.27
N GLN A 158 -13.29 9.16 4.52
CA GLN A 158 -13.37 10.58 4.86
C GLN A 158 -14.46 11.31 4.09
#